data_55090af34b51a9cff0bb15e0e0badbde
#
_entry.id   55090af34b51a9cff0bb15e0e0badbde
#
_cell.length_a   1.000
_cell.length_b   1.000
_cell.length_c   1.000
_cell.angle_alpha   90.00
_cell.angle_beta   90.00
_cell.angle_gamma   90.00
#
_symmetry.space_group_name_H-M   'P 1'
#
loop_
_entity.id
_entity.type
_entity.pdbx_description
1 polymer ?
#
loop_
_entity_poly.entity_id
_entity_poly.type
_entity_poly.pdbx_seq_one_letter_code
_entity_poly.pdbx_strand_id
1 'polypeptide(L)'
;MFYGLTSRPKPPQFERTVEALVFTFVVQALVKFIELMLLLAGRCFVLGIWTETSSLLWGFVLAGLLGTGLALAANKDFLHAGLRRAGFTTRTSHPSEWYCVLGTRPAFVVLQLKDGRRLTGYPKEWPISPAAGQFYMQMPAWLVDADPPDEGADPLANPAVVELPQLDGILIHAVDVQWVEILQETDNG
;
A
#
# COMPACT_ATOMS: atom_id res chain seq x y z
N MET A 1 16.72 -4.31 -0.64
CA MET A 1 15.70 -5.38 -0.46
C MET A 1 14.36 -4.82 0.03
N PHE A 2 14.32 -3.95 1.04
CA PHE A 2 13.09 -3.38 1.62
C PHE A 2 12.16 -2.74 0.56
N TYR A 3 12.66 -1.85 -0.29
CA TYR A 3 11.85 -1.16 -1.33
C TYR A 3 11.37 -2.05 -2.47
N GLY A 4 11.93 -3.25 -2.64
CA GLY A 4 11.44 -4.24 -3.60
C GLY A 4 10.25 -5.05 -3.07
N LEU A 5 10.02 -5.03 -1.76
CA LEU A 5 8.95 -5.77 -1.07
C LEU A 5 7.83 -4.86 -0.55
N THR A 6 7.93 -3.55 -0.76
CA THR A 6 6.94 -2.56 -0.33
C THR A 6 6.44 -1.73 -1.50
N SER A 7 5.19 -1.29 -1.45
CA SER A 7 4.57 -0.42 -2.47
C SER A 7 5.01 1.05 -2.38
N ARG A 8 6.13 1.34 -1.69
CA ARG A 8 6.62 2.71 -1.54
C ARG A 8 7.52 3.13 -2.70
N PRO A 9 7.44 4.39 -3.16
CA PRO A 9 8.37 4.93 -4.15
C PRO A 9 9.79 4.88 -3.60
N LYS A 10 10.76 4.62 -4.50
CA LYS A 10 12.18 4.56 -4.12
C LYS A 10 12.67 5.96 -3.78
N PRO A 11 13.23 6.21 -2.59
CA PRO A 11 13.80 7.50 -2.24
C PRO A 11 15.07 7.80 -3.06
N PRO A 12 15.52 9.08 -3.11
CA PRO A 12 16.77 9.46 -3.75
C PRO A 12 17.97 8.73 -3.13
N GLN A 13 19.07 8.65 -3.88
CA GLN A 13 20.25 7.84 -3.49
C GLN A 13 20.82 8.25 -2.13
N PHE A 14 20.84 9.55 -1.84
CA PHE A 14 21.34 10.06 -0.56
C PHE A 14 20.55 9.53 0.64
N GLU A 15 19.23 9.59 0.58
CA GLU A 15 18.36 9.08 1.64
C GLU A 15 18.56 7.59 1.87
N ARG A 16 18.73 6.80 0.78
CA ARG A 16 19.02 5.36 0.92
C ARG A 16 20.34 5.11 1.63
N THR A 17 21.35 5.93 1.37
CA THR A 17 22.66 5.79 2.03
C THR A 17 22.53 6.08 3.52
N VAL A 18 21.82 7.14 3.89
CA VAL A 18 21.56 7.49 5.29
C VAL A 18 20.75 6.39 5.99
N GLU A 19 19.69 5.89 5.36
CA GLU A 19 18.89 4.77 5.89
C GLU A 19 19.76 3.51 6.11
N ALA A 20 20.63 3.18 5.14
CA ALA A 20 21.52 2.04 5.26
C ALA A 20 22.51 2.20 6.42
N LEU A 21 23.06 3.39 6.62
CA LEU A 21 23.94 3.68 7.75
C LEU A 21 23.20 3.54 9.08
N VAL A 22 22.02 4.17 9.21
CA VAL A 22 21.21 4.07 10.43
C VAL A 22 20.86 2.61 10.72
N PHE A 23 20.45 1.85 9.71
CA PHE A 23 20.14 0.43 9.84
C PHE A 23 21.36 -0.38 10.31
N THR A 24 22.55 -0.08 9.76
CA THR A 24 23.79 -0.73 10.16
C THR A 24 24.09 -0.46 11.64
N PHE A 25 23.94 0.78 12.11
CA PHE A 25 24.11 1.10 13.53
C PHE A 25 23.14 0.35 14.44
N VAL A 26 21.86 0.27 14.05
CA VAL A 26 20.85 -0.49 14.80
C VAL A 26 21.22 -1.96 14.89
N VAL A 27 21.64 -2.59 13.78
CA VAL A 27 22.07 -3.98 13.76
C VAL A 27 23.28 -4.19 14.67
N GLN A 28 24.29 -3.31 14.60
CA GLN A 28 25.48 -3.41 15.44
C GLN A 28 25.17 -3.26 16.94
N ALA A 29 24.28 -2.33 17.28
CA ALA A 29 23.82 -2.15 18.66
C ALA A 29 23.12 -3.41 19.18
N LEU A 30 22.26 -4.04 18.36
CA LEU A 30 21.58 -5.28 18.72
C LEU A 30 22.55 -6.46 18.87
N VAL A 31 23.55 -6.58 17.99
CA VAL A 31 24.60 -7.62 18.11
C VAL A 31 25.35 -7.45 19.42
N LYS A 32 25.74 -6.21 19.79
CA LYS A 32 26.40 -5.93 21.06
C LYS A 32 25.52 -6.20 22.27
N PHE A 33 24.23 -5.91 22.17
CA PHE A 33 23.28 -6.25 23.22
C PHE A 33 23.15 -7.76 23.41
N ILE A 34 23.07 -8.54 22.31
CA ILE A 34 23.03 -10.01 22.37
C ILE A 34 24.32 -10.55 22.94
N GLU A 35 25.49 -10.04 22.53
CA GLU A 35 26.77 -10.41 23.12
C GLU A 35 26.78 -10.22 24.64
N LEU A 36 26.33 -9.03 25.11
CA LEU A 36 26.24 -8.75 26.54
C LEU A 36 25.29 -9.73 27.27
N MET A 37 24.11 -10.01 26.69
CA MET A 37 23.15 -10.93 27.25
C MET A 37 23.71 -12.36 27.34
N LEU A 38 24.38 -12.83 26.28
CA LEU A 38 25.01 -14.14 26.26
C LEU A 38 26.19 -14.26 27.22
N LEU A 39 26.99 -13.20 27.38
CA LEU A 39 28.07 -13.16 28.38
C LEU A 39 27.52 -13.19 29.82
N LEU A 40 26.41 -12.50 30.09
CA LEU A 40 25.72 -12.56 31.37
C LEU A 40 25.12 -13.94 31.64
N ALA A 41 24.47 -14.53 30.64
CA ALA A 41 23.94 -15.90 30.71
C ALA A 41 25.06 -16.95 30.86
N GLY A 42 26.23 -16.71 30.25
CA GLY A 42 27.42 -17.55 30.32
C GLY A 42 28.04 -17.68 31.72
N ARG A 43 27.64 -16.80 32.68
CA ARG A 43 27.98 -16.94 34.09
C ARG A 43 27.22 -18.07 34.76
N CYS A 44 26.08 -18.48 34.21
CA CYS A 44 25.21 -19.55 34.71
C CYS A 44 25.33 -20.83 33.88
N PHE A 45 25.66 -20.73 32.58
CA PHE A 45 25.75 -21.85 31.65
C PHE A 45 26.94 -21.71 30.73
N VAL A 46 27.60 -22.79 30.34
CA VAL A 46 28.73 -22.80 29.37
C VAL A 46 28.13 -22.67 27.96
N LEU A 47 28.13 -21.46 27.41
CA LEU A 47 27.58 -21.11 26.09
C LEU A 47 28.62 -21.07 24.97
N GLY A 48 29.90 -21.37 25.26
CA GLY A 48 31.00 -21.29 24.31
C GLY A 48 31.69 -19.92 24.31
N ILE A 49 32.63 -19.73 23.36
CA ILE A 49 33.44 -18.51 23.23
C ILE A 49 32.85 -17.63 22.15
N TRP A 50 32.62 -16.34 22.47
CA TRP A 50 32.21 -15.35 21.48
C TRP A 50 33.42 -14.96 20.61
N THR A 51 33.28 -15.14 19.30
CA THR A 51 34.31 -14.83 18.32
C THR A 51 33.83 -13.75 17.34
N GLU A 52 34.75 -13.12 16.60
CA GLU A 52 34.39 -12.19 15.53
C GLU A 52 33.49 -12.84 14.47
N THR A 53 33.72 -14.11 14.15
CA THR A 53 32.86 -14.87 13.22
C THR A 53 31.44 -15.02 13.76
N SER A 54 31.28 -15.24 15.07
CA SER A 54 29.96 -15.27 15.71
C SER A 54 29.24 -13.93 15.60
N SER A 55 29.96 -12.83 15.81
CA SER A 55 29.43 -11.47 15.67
C SER A 55 28.97 -11.18 14.25
N LEU A 56 29.73 -11.55 13.23
CA LEU A 56 29.35 -11.40 11.82
C LEU A 56 28.10 -12.23 11.48
N LEU A 57 28.07 -13.49 11.90
CA LEU A 57 26.96 -14.39 11.63
C LEU A 57 25.65 -13.87 12.25
N TRP A 58 25.71 -13.45 13.52
CA TRP A 58 24.57 -12.80 14.18
C TRP A 58 24.16 -11.50 13.50
N GLY A 59 25.12 -10.71 13.00
CA GLY A 59 24.83 -9.51 12.22
C GLY A 59 24.03 -9.80 10.95
N PHE A 60 24.40 -10.84 10.19
CA PHE A 60 23.65 -11.25 8.99
C PHE A 60 22.24 -11.76 9.33
N VAL A 61 22.12 -12.62 10.34
CA VAL A 61 20.81 -13.15 10.77
C VAL A 61 19.90 -12.03 11.23
N LEU A 62 20.37 -11.11 12.08
CA LEU A 62 19.60 -9.98 12.56
C LEU A 62 19.21 -9.02 11.45
N ALA A 63 20.13 -8.70 10.54
CA ALA A 63 19.83 -7.83 9.40
C ALA A 63 18.74 -8.43 8.51
N GLY A 64 18.80 -9.74 8.25
CA GLY A 64 17.77 -10.46 7.51
C GLY A 64 16.41 -10.46 8.20
N LEU A 65 16.37 -10.78 9.49
CA LEU A 65 15.15 -10.80 10.29
C LEU A 65 14.52 -9.40 10.42
N LEU A 66 15.32 -8.39 10.72
CA LEU A 66 14.85 -7.01 10.83
C LEU A 66 14.34 -6.48 9.47
N GLY A 67 15.12 -6.69 8.41
CA GLY A 67 14.72 -6.24 7.07
C GLY A 67 13.42 -6.88 6.60
N THR A 68 13.27 -8.20 6.80
CA THR A 68 12.04 -8.93 6.45
C THR A 68 10.88 -8.54 7.37
N GLY A 69 11.13 -8.47 8.68
CA GLY A 69 10.12 -8.09 9.67
C GLY A 69 9.58 -6.68 9.44
N LEU A 70 10.44 -5.70 9.17
CA LEU A 70 10.04 -4.34 8.85
C LEU A 70 9.26 -4.25 7.53
N ALA A 71 9.67 -5.02 6.50
CA ALA A 71 8.93 -5.07 5.23
C ALA A 71 7.51 -5.64 5.43
N LEU A 72 7.38 -6.75 6.17
CA LEU A 72 6.07 -7.33 6.48
C LEU A 72 5.21 -6.39 7.33
N ALA A 73 5.79 -5.74 8.33
CA ALA A 73 5.09 -4.80 9.20
C ALA A 73 4.61 -3.55 8.44
N ALA A 74 5.41 -3.06 7.49
CA ALA A 74 5.04 -1.94 6.62
C ALA A 74 3.90 -2.33 5.66
N ASN A 75 3.96 -3.51 5.03
CA ASN A 75 2.93 -3.96 4.10
C ASN A 75 1.57 -4.22 4.78
N LYS A 76 1.59 -4.67 6.04
CA LYS A 76 0.37 -4.94 6.82
C LYS A 76 -0.12 -3.76 7.66
N ASP A 77 0.47 -2.58 7.52
CA ASP A 77 0.20 -1.36 8.34
C ASP A 77 0.35 -1.57 9.86
N PHE A 78 0.97 -2.67 10.28
CA PHE A 78 1.02 -3.08 11.70
C PHE A 78 1.71 -2.04 12.58
N LEU A 79 2.85 -1.49 12.13
CA LEU A 79 3.60 -0.47 12.87
C LEU A 79 2.79 0.82 13.02
N HIS A 80 2.21 1.32 11.92
CA HIS A 80 1.42 2.56 11.96
C HIS A 80 0.13 2.38 12.73
N ALA A 81 -0.51 1.20 12.67
CA ALA A 81 -1.68 0.88 13.48
C ALA A 81 -1.34 0.90 14.98
N GLY A 82 -0.18 0.36 15.39
CA GLY A 82 0.30 0.44 16.77
C GLY A 82 0.56 1.88 17.21
N LEU A 83 1.26 2.66 16.39
CA LEU A 83 1.55 4.07 16.66
C LEU A 83 0.28 4.94 16.69
N ARG A 84 -0.70 4.65 15.85
CA ARG A 84 -2.02 5.33 15.90
C ARG A 84 -2.77 5.02 17.20
N ARG A 85 -2.77 3.75 17.63
CA ARG A 85 -3.38 3.36 18.92
C ARG A 85 -2.71 4.06 20.11
N ALA A 86 -1.41 4.28 20.02
CA ALA A 86 -0.63 5.00 21.04
C ALA A 86 -0.73 6.54 20.91
N GLY A 87 -1.44 7.08 19.91
CA GLY A 87 -1.61 8.52 19.69
C GLY A 87 -0.41 9.25 19.09
N PHE A 88 0.63 8.53 18.65
CA PHE A 88 1.85 9.15 18.09
C PHE A 88 1.70 9.62 16.65
N THR A 89 0.75 9.08 15.87
CA THR A 89 0.56 9.45 14.48
C THR A 89 -0.86 9.18 14.01
N THR A 90 -1.32 9.92 13.01
CA THR A 90 -2.56 9.65 12.26
C THR A 90 -2.28 9.02 10.89
N ARG A 91 -1.01 8.90 10.49
CA ARG A 91 -0.62 8.41 9.16
C ARG A 91 -0.79 6.89 9.04
N THR A 92 -1.12 6.47 7.82
CA THR A 92 -1.12 5.06 7.40
C THR A 92 0.20 4.71 6.71
N SER A 93 0.51 3.41 6.56
CA SER A 93 1.66 2.96 5.79
C SER A 93 1.40 2.98 4.28
N HIS A 94 0.16 3.18 3.87
CA HIS A 94 -0.22 3.23 2.46
C HIS A 94 0.36 4.46 1.76
N PRO A 95 0.78 4.33 0.49
CA PRO A 95 1.43 5.40 -0.25
C PRO A 95 0.50 6.59 -0.56
N SER A 96 -0.80 6.36 -0.65
CA SER A 96 -1.82 7.39 -0.87
C SER A 96 -3.16 6.98 -0.26
N GLU A 97 -4.06 7.96 -0.09
CA GLU A 97 -5.44 7.74 0.37
C GLU A 97 -6.20 6.85 -0.62
N TRP A 98 -6.03 7.06 -1.93
CA TRP A 98 -6.62 6.21 -2.97
C TRP A 98 -6.22 4.76 -2.80
N TYR A 99 -4.91 4.52 -2.62
CA TYR A 99 -4.39 3.17 -2.40
C TYR A 99 -4.97 2.53 -1.13
N CYS A 100 -5.10 3.30 -0.07
CA CYS A 100 -5.69 2.85 1.18
C CYS A 100 -7.16 2.47 1.00
N VAL A 101 -7.96 3.37 0.41
CA VAL A 101 -9.42 3.20 0.31
C VAL A 101 -9.76 2.05 -0.63
N LEU A 102 -9.18 2.01 -1.83
CA LEU A 102 -9.45 0.95 -2.81
C LEU A 102 -8.93 -0.43 -2.34
N GLY A 103 -7.82 -0.46 -1.59
CA GLY A 103 -7.29 -1.70 -1.04
C GLY A 103 -8.06 -2.26 0.16
N THR A 104 -8.79 -1.39 0.90
CA THR A 104 -9.57 -1.82 2.07
C THR A 104 -11.04 -2.08 1.76
N ARG A 105 -11.53 -1.53 0.66
CA ARG A 105 -12.94 -1.64 0.22
C ARG A 105 -12.98 -1.99 -1.26
N PRO A 106 -12.73 -3.27 -1.61
CA PRO A 106 -12.89 -3.71 -3.00
C PRO A 106 -14.37 -3.62 -3.39
N ALA A 107 -14.71 -2.67 -4.24
CA ALA A 107 -16.07 -2.41 -4.70
C ALA A 107 -16.04 -1.91 -6.14
N PHE A 108 -17.18 -1.98 -6.83
CA PHE A 108 -17.33 -1.25 -8.08
C PHE A 108 -17.16 0.24 -7.85
N VAL A 109 -16.51 0.91 -8.80
CA VAL A 109 -16.28 2.34 -8.74
C VAL A 109 -16.76 3.02 -10.01
N VAL A 110 -17.03 4.32 -9.91
CA VAL A 110 -17.20 5.20 -11.05
C VAL A 110 -16.03 6.14 -11.11
N LEU A 111 -15.31 6.12 -12.23
CA LEU A 111 -14.25 7.07 -12.55
C LEU A 111 -14.87 8.24 -13.31
N GLN A 112 -14.86 9.43 -12.71
CA GLN A 112 -15.18 10.67 -13.41
C GLN A 112 -13.92 11.13 -14.14
N LEU A 113 -13.96 11.17 -15.47
CA LEU A 113 -12.85 11.62 -16.28
C LEU A 113 -12.88 13.14 -16.47
N LYS A 114 -11.73 13.74 -16.72
CA LYS A 114 -11.57 15.20 -16.94
C LYS A 114 -12.28 15.69 -18.20
N ASP A 115 -12.53 14.81 -19.17
CA ASP A 115 -13.28 15.09 -20.38
C ASP A 115 -14.81 15.04 -20.20
N GLY A 116 -15.28 14.82 -18.95
CA GLY A 116 -16.69 14.75 -18.58
C GLY A 116 -17.30 13.36 -18.69
N ARG A 117 -16.63 12.37 -19.28
CA ARG A 117 -17.14 11.01 -19.37
C ARG A 117 -17.06 10.30 -18.01
N ARG A 118 -17.94 9.35 -17.80
CA ARG A 118 -18.02 8.52 -16.59
C ARG A 118 -17.87 7.05 -16.96
N LEU A 119 -16.88 6.38 -16.34
CA LEU A 119 -16.65 4.95 -16.53
C LEU A 119 -16.89 4.22 -15.22
N THR A 120 -17.80 3.24 -15.23
CA THR A 120 -17.97 2.31 -14.12
C THR A 120 -17.26 0.99 -14.39
N GLY A 121 -16.87 0.29 -13.33
CA GLY A 121 -16.23 -1.01 -13.41
C GLY A 121 -15.62 -1.44 -12.09
N TYR A 122 -15.03 -2.64 -12.10
CA TYR A 122 -14.30 -3.16 -10.95
C TYR A 122 -12.81 -2.85 -11.09
N PRO A 123 -12.19 -2.06 -10.19
CA PRO A 123 -10.77 -1.74 -10.24
C PRO A 123 -9.97 -2.97 -9.80
N LYS A 124 -9.34 -3.66 -10.74
CA LYS A 124 -8.45 -4.80 -10.46
C LYS A 124 -7.08 -4.32 -10.00
N GLU A 125 -6.58 -3.26 -10.63
CA GLU A 125 -5.35 -2.56 -10.25
C GLU A 125 -5.59 -1.06 -10.26
N TRP A 126 -4.92 -0.36 -9.38
CA TRP A 126 -5.02 1.09 -9.21
C TRP A 126 -3.67 1.73 -8.95
N PRO A 127 -3.52 3.02 -9.27
CA PRO A 127 -2.25 3.71 -9.12
C PRO A 127 -1.88 3.92 -7.65
N ILE A 128 -0.58 3.90 -7.39
CA ILE A 128 -0.01 4.22 -6.08
C ILE A 128 -0.24 5.70 -5.73
N SER A 129 -0.27 6.57 -6.75
CA SER A 129 -0.45 8.01 -6.60
C SER A 129 -1.46 8.53 -7.61
N PRO A 130 -2.32 9.52 -7.24
CA PRO A 130 -3.23 10.17 -8.17
C PRO A 130 -2.52 10.87 -9.34
N ALA A 131 -1.26 11.24 -9.17
CA ALA A 131 -0.47 11.94 -10.18
C ALA A 131 0.23 11.02 -11.20
N ALA A 132 0.24 9.70 -10.98
CA ALA A 132 0.99 8.78 -11.83
C ALA A 132 0.43 7.35 -11.75
N GLY A 133 0.45 6.65 -12.87
CA GLY A 133 -0.01 5.26 -12.99
C GLY A 133 -1.34 5.16 -13.73
N GLN A 134 -1.93 3.98 -13.68
CA GLN A 134 -3.15 3.65 -14.40
C GLN A 134 -4.09 2.86 -13.52
N PHE A 135 -5.40 3.01 -13.74
CA PHE A 135 -6.43 2.10 -13.27
C PHE A 135 -6.61 0.99 -14.31
N TYR A 136 -6.59 -0.25 -13.89
CA TYR A 136 -7.06 -1.37 -14.70
C TYR A 136 -8.46 -1.73 -14.23
N MET A 137 -9.46 -1.41 -15.09
CA MET A 137 -10.87 -1.62 -14.81
C MET A 137 -11.36 -2.87 -15.54
N GLN A 138 -11.91 -3.83 -14.80
CA GLN A 138 -12.61 -4.98 -15.33
C GLN A 138 -14.13 -4.71 -15.41
N MET A 139 -14.82 -5.39 -16.31
CA MET A 139 -16.26 -5.20 -16.57
C MET A 139 -16.59 -3.72 -16.78
N PRO A 140 -15.89 -3.04 -17.71
CA PRO A 140 -16.08 -1.62 -17.91
C PRO A 140 -17.41 -1.32 -18.58
N ALA A 141 -18.08 -0.27 -18.12
CA ALA A 141 -19.27 0.27 -18.77
C ALA A 141 -19.25 1.80 -18.74
N TRP A 142 -19.71 2.44 -19.81
CA TRP A 142 -19.89 3.90 -19.81
C TRP A 142 -21.21 4.26 -19.15
N LEU A 143 -21.18 5.25 -18.28
CA LEU A 143 -22.38 5.90 -17.78
C LEU A 143 -22.65 7.11 -18.67
N VAL A 144 -23.77 7.07 -19.38
CA VAL A 144 -24.22 8.12 -20.26
C VAL A 144 -25.40 8.80 -19.58
N ASP A 145 -25.33 10.12 -19.40
CA ASP A 145 -26.47 10.86 -18.90
C ASP A 145 -27.61 10.67 -19.92
N ALA A 146 -28.80 10.31 -19.44
CA ALA A 146 -29.96 10.24 -20.31
C ALA A 146 -30.15 11.58 -20.99
N ASP A 147 -30.52 11.56 -22.27
CA ASP A 147 -30.93 12.77 -23.00
C ASP A 147 -31.92 13.57 -22.15
N PRO A 148 -31.98 14.93 -22.35
CA PRO A 148 -32.66 15.82 -21.42
C PRO A 148 -34.01 15.25 -21.01
N PRO A 149 -34.29 15.19 -19.70
CA PRO A 149 -35.46 14.50 -19.19
C PRO A 149 -36.72 15.05 -19.84
N ASP A 150 -37.57 14.18 -20.34
CA ASP A 150 -38.97 14.55 -20.62
C ASP A 150 -39.51 15.29 -19.40
N GLU A 151 -40.29 16.34 -19.62
CA GLU A 151 -40.90 17.15 -18.54
C GLU A 151 -41.64 16.22 -17.57
N GLY A 152 -40.98 15.78 -16.51
CA GLY A 152 -41.53 14.84 -15.52
C GLY A 152 -40.58 13.69 -15.13
N ALA A 153 -39.42 13.54 -15.74
CA ALA A 153 -38.43 12.55 -15.34
C ALA A 153 -37.78 12.94 -13.99
N ASP A 154 -37.65 11.96 -13.12
CA ASP A 154 -36.96 12.12 -11.82
C ASP A 154 -35.52 12.57 -12.07
N PRO A 155 -35.07 13.73 -11.52
CA PRO A 155 -33.69 14.17 -11.65
C PRO A 155 -32.66 13.18 -11.04
N LEU A 156 -33.11 12.14 -10.34
CA LEU A 156 -32.33 11.02 -9.82
C LEU A 156 -32.43 9.77 -10.72
N ALA A 157 -32.98 9.87 -11.94
CA ALA A 157 -33.01 8.76 -12.87
C ALA A 157 -31.58 8.21 -13.08
N ASN A 158 -31.41 6.91 -12.90
CA ASN A 158 -30.13 6.24 -13.06
C ASN A 158 -29.58 6.51 -14.47
N PRO A 159 -28.30 6.92 -14.59
CA PRO A 159 -27.66 7.11 -15.86
C PRO A 159 -27.77 5.82 -16.69
N ALA A 160 -27.92 5.93 -17.99
CA ALA A 160 -27.93 4.79 -18.88
C ALA A 160 -26.55 4.12 -18.84
N VAL A 161 -26.51 2.81 -18.61
CA VAL A 161 -25.28 2.02 -18.55
C VAL A 161 -25.05 1.38 -19.92
N VAL A 162 -23.94 1.72 -20.58
CA VAL A 162 -23.51 1.13 -21.84
C VAL A 162 -22.37 0.17 -21.55
N GLU A 163 -22.70 -1.11 -21.45
CA GLU A 163 -21.72 -2.16 -21.21
C GLU A 163 -20.78 -2.36 -22.41
N LEU A 164 -19.56 -2.77 -22.11
CA LEU A 164 -18.50 -3.05 -23.10
C LEU A 164 -18.10 -4.54 -23.03
N PRO A 165 -19.00 -5.48 -23.34
CA PRO A 165 -18.78 -6.91 -23.12
C PRO A 165 -17.66 -7.50 -23.98
N GLN A 166 -17.24 -6.80 -25.04
CA GLN A 166 -16.12 -7.21 -25.90
C GLN A 166 -14.73 -6.89 -25.28
N LEU A 167 -14.68 -6.15 -24.18
CA LEU A 167 -13.44 -5.78 -23.49
C LEU A 167 -13.27 -6.61 -22.22
N ASP A 168 -12.13 -7.26 -22.09
CA ASP A 168 -11.72 -7.90 -20.83
C ASP A 168 -11.43 -6.86 -19.74
N GLY A 169 -10.96 -5.68 -20.15
CA GLY A 169 -10.73 -4.54 -19.28
C GLY A 169 -10.21 -3.33 -20.02
N ILE A 170 -10.12 -2.21 -19.30
CA ILE A 170 -9.62 -0.94 -19.84
C ILE A 170 -8.60 -0.32 -18.89
N LEU A 171 -7.53 0.26 -19.44
CA LEU A 171 -6.54 1.02 -18.71
C LEU A 171 -6.83 2.51 -18.84
N ILE A 172 -6.99 3.19 -17.70
CA ILE A 172 -7.23 4.64 -17.61
C ILE A 172 -6.08 5.28 -16.85
N HIS A 173 -5.48 6.32 -17.41
CA HIS A 173 -4.44 7.07 -16.69
C HIS A 173 -5.01 7.80 -15.48
N ALA A 174 -4.30 7.73 -14.35
CA ALA A 174 -4.72 8.40 -13.13
C ALA A 174 -4.87 9.93 -13.33
N VAL A 175 -4.01 10.51 -14.17
CA VAL A 175 -4.04 11.95 -14.47
C VAL A 175 -5.29 12.39 -15.23
N ASP A 176 -6.01 11.47 -15.87
CA ASP A 176 -7.25 11.76 -16.60
C ASP A 176 -8.49 11.60 -15.71
N VAL A 177 -8.32 11.07 -14.50
CA VAL A 177 -9.38 10.91 -13.50
C VAL A 177 -9.46 12.17 -12.64
N GLN A 178 -10.66 12.72 -12.49
CA GLN A 178 -10.94 13.89 -11.66
C GLN A 178 -11.29 13.48 -10.24
N TRP A 179 -12.21 12.52 -10.07
CA TRP A 179 -12.51 11.86 -8.78
C TRP A 179 -12.99 10.43 -9.00
N VAL A 180 -13.05 9.67 -7.92
CA VAL A 180 -13.50 8.27 -7.89
C VAL A 180 -14.68 8.18 -6.94
N GLU A 181 -15.82 7.67 -7.41
CA GLU A 181 -16.98 7.34 -6.60
C GLU A 181 -16.95 5.84 -6.27
N ILE A 182 -17.12 5.49 -5.01
CA ILE A 182 -17.14 4.09 -4.57
C ILE A 182 -18.61 3.72 -4.36
N LEU A 183 -19.05 2.72 -5.12
CA LEU A 183 -20.43 2.25 -5.03
C LEU A 183 -20.60 1.42 -3.74
N GLN A 184 -21.72 1.64 -3.05
CA GLN A 184 -22.11 0.75 -1.96
C GLN A 184 -22.58 -0.57 -2.56
N GLU A 185 -22.06 -1.69 -2.06
CA GLU A 185 -22.72 -2.97 -2.30
C GLU A 185 -24.10 -2.89 -1.68
N THR A 186 -25.13 -2.82 -2.51
CA THR A 186 -26.51 -3.05 -2.08
C THR A 186 -26.59 -4.52 -1.73
N ASP A 187 -26.62 -4.83 -0.44
CA ASP A 187 -26.89 -6.17 0.07
C ASP A 187 -28.32 -6.52 -0.34
N ASN A 188 -28.46 -7.07 -1.57
CA ASN A 188 -29.70 -7.69 -1.99
C ASN A 188 -29.74 -9.07 -1.31
N GLY A 189 -30.24 -9.05 -0.05
CA GLY A 189 -30.59 -10.23 0.71
C GLY A 189 -31.63 -11.12 0.05
#